data_6e8ff0e8bd339c8b403f93c9063230e0
#
_entry.id   6e8ff0e8bd339c8b403f93c9063230e0
#
_cell.length_a   1.000
_cell.length_b   1.000
_cell.length_c   1.000
_cell.angle_alpha   90.00
_cell.angle_beta   90.00
_cell.angle_gamma   90.00
#
_symmetry.space_group_name_H-M   'P 1'
#
loop_
_entity.id
_entity.type
_entity.pdbx_description
1 polymer ?
#
loop_
_entity_poly.entity_id
_entity_poly.type
_entity_poly.pdbx_seq_one_letter_code
_entity_poly.pdbx_strand_id
1 'polypeptide(L)'
;MQSENFPLVFCHLTDQSGNIIRPCQPGAIVFTEMSCPRHRARITVRSPAGEAVTKQLITVAVKGFVAVCSDAGILSMPIPFCIIKYLFLCAPDSCGLHFSLKRFSCCAIPVFSEESRQADHIKITIHIDATVHAKAKTRLLVPTLDDSNAVCGKICISADRIFDSVRFCCKARMLHTNLLRRAEIYQYNAISNGQQRVYTNADECTAYGNRGLLSPDDVSCYNLFINGMLQPKANYLLSAGRLALKTADLPLRGQAVMVTYVTFINLNNEIQPVKSLLYSAVADGCKRVFTNADALTEYDSAKIPDPRQVSYFNLYVNGVLQPKTNYTVEKGRLTLNTADIPMRGQLVTLEALIIKTPCGGVFKVKTYQYNAYSRAEKIFTDQDGIREYGDAKIISPRYSTYQNLFVNSVIQPQISYSVEEGCLGLNTADAPIKCAPVSLQYINAHPEFPSRDGLVSNLSLSKWRAQHTLED
;
A
#
# COMPACT_ATOMS: atom_id res chain seq x y z
N MET A 1 3.37 -28.53 0.54
CA MET A 1 3.62 -27.44 -0.43
C MET A 1 2.86 -26.24 0.08
N GLN A 2 3.56 -25.30 0.70
CA GLN A 2 2.98 -24.07 1.25
C GLN A 2 2.79 -23.10 0.09
N SER A 3 1.55 -22.67 -0.17
CA SER A 3 1.26 -21.58 -1.08
C SER A 3 1.69 -20.27 -0.41
N GLU A 4 2.84 -19.76 -0.79
CA GLU A 4 3.24 -18.40 -0.42
C GLU A 4 2.26 -17.43 -1.10
N ASN A 5 1.54 -16.66 -0.31
CA ASN A 5 0.65 -15.59 -0.78
C ASN A 5 1.51 -14.42 -1.28
N PHE A 6 1.64 -14.31 -2.59
CA PHE A 6 2.28 -13.16 -3.22
C PHE A 6 1.28 -11.99 -3.34
N PRO A 7 1.72 -10.73 -3.22
CA PRO A 7 0.83 -9.59 -3.35
C PRO A 7 0.14 -9.58 -4.72
N LEU A 8 -1.17 -9.35 -4.72
CA LEU A 8 -1.93 -9.13 -5.95
C LEU A 8 -1.41 -7.90 -6.65
N VAL A 9 -0.90 -8.09 -7.84
CA VAL A 9 -0.35 -7.05 -8.67
C VAL A 9 -1.32 -6.77 -9.81
N PHE A 10 -1.69 -5.51 -9.97
CA PHE A 10 -2.59 -5.04 -11.02
C PHE A 10 -1.82 -4.20 -12.02
N CYS A 11 -2.38 -4.09 -13.22
CA CYS A 11 -1.87 -3.20 -14.23
C CYS A 11 -2.95 -2.21 -14.63
N HIS A 12 -2.64 -0.92 -14.62
CA HIS A 12 -3.55 0.15 -15.02
C HIS A 12 -2.96 0.99 -16.16
N LEU A 13 -3.86 1.48 -17.03
CA LEU A 13 -3.50 2.47 -18.03
C LEU A 13 -3.26 3.82 -17.32
N THR A 14 -2.15 4.46 -17.66
CA THR A 14 -1.76 5.75 -17.07
C THR A 14 -1.40 6.77 -18.17
N ASP A 15 -1.34 8.04 -17.79
CA ASP A 15 -0.66 9.06 -18.57
C ASP A 15 0.86 9.00 -18.37
N GLN A 16 1.59 9.86 -19.03
CA GLN A 16 3.05 9.97 -18.90
C GLN A 16 3.49 10.38 -17.49
N SER A 17 2.63 11.04 -16.74
CA SER A 17 2.87 11.48 -15.36
C SER A 17 2.51 10.41 -14.31
N GLY A 18 1.94 9.27 -14.73
CA GLY A 18 1.56 8.17 -13.85
C GLY A 18 0.15 8.25 -13.28
N ASN A 19 -0.67 9.22 -13.71
CA ASN A 19 -2.06 9.28 -13.29
C ASN A 19 -2.86 8.18 -14.00
N ILE A 20 -3.68 7.45 -13.27
CA ILE A 20 -4.57 6.42 -13.83
C ILE A 20 -5.64 7.13 -14.69
N ILE A 21 -5.74 6.71 -15.94
CA ILE A 21 -6.66 7.29 -16.91
C ILE A 21 -7.60 6.23 -17.48
N ARG A 22 -8.76 6.68 -17.96
CA ARG A 22 -9.71 5.79 -18.63
C ARG A 22 -9.26 5.53 -20.09
N PRO A 23 -9.40 4.31 -20.60
CA PRO A 23 -8.99 3.99 -21.96
C PRO A 23 -9.66 4.84 -23.05
N CYS A 24 -10.86 5.36 -22.78
CA CYS A 24 -11.62 6.20 -23.71
C CYS A 24 -11.20 7.69 -23.69
N GLN A 25 -10.31 8.11 -22.77
CA GLN A 25 -9.83 9.50 -22.75
C GLN A 25 -8.98 9.80 -23.99
N PRO A 26 -9.13 10.98 -24.61
CA PRO A 26 -8.29 11.39 -25.72
C PRO A 26 -6.80 11.34 -25.34
N GLY A 27 -5.98 10.69 -26.17
CA GLY A 27 -4.56 10.56 -25.93
C GLY A 27 -4.12 9.44 -24.97
N ALA A 28 -5.06 8.73 -24.32
CA ALA A 28 -4.74 7.60 -23.46
C ALA A 28 -4.02 6.47 -24.22
N ILE A 29 -4.47 6.18 -25.42
CA ILE A 29 -3.82 5.27 -26.38
C ILE A 29 -3.74 5.99 -27.72
N VAL A 30 -2.54 6.09 -28.25
CA VAL A 30 -2.24 6.81 -29.49
C VAL A 30 -1.99 5.80 -30.60
N PHE A 31 -2.79 5.88 -31.66
CA PHE A 31 -2.61 5.12 -32.89
C PHE A 31 -1.95 6.01 -33.94
N THR A 32 -0.79 5.59 -34.43
CA THR A 32 -0.05 6.34 -35.45
C THR A 32 0.23 5.44 -36.63
N GLU A 33 -0.29 5.84 -37.83
CA GLU A 33 0.11 5.16 -39.04
C GLU A 33 1.57 5.46 -39.39
N MET A 34 2.37 4.40 -39.54
CA MET A 34 3.78 4.47 -39.91
C MET A 34 4.01 4.36 -41.42
N SER A 35 3.07 3.75 -42.16
CA SER A 35 3.12 3.65 -43.60
C SER A 35 2.72 4.98 -44.25
N CYS A 36 3.38 5.31 -45.36
CA CYS A 36 2.98 6.51 -46.14
C CYS A 36 1.62 6.27 -46.82
N PRO A 37 0.58 7.08 -46.51
CA PRO A 37 -0.77 6.86 -47.04
C PRO A 37 -0.85 6.85 -48.60
N ARG A 38 0.13 7.49 -49.26
CA ARG A 38 0.22 7.54 -50.75
C ARG A 38 0.99 6.37 -51.34
N HIS A 39 1.76 5.65 -50.54
CA HIS A 39 2.71 4.59 -50.97
C HIS A 39 2.57 3.33 -50.12
N ARG A 40 1.35 2.95 -49.72
CA ARG A 40 1.12 1.70 -48.99
C ARG A 40 1.37 0.51 -49.94
N ALA A 41 2.13 -0.49 -49.41
CA ALA A 41 2.35 -1.72 -50.16
C ALA A 41 1.00 -2.45 -50.45
N ARG A 42 0.87 -3.03 -51.62
CA ARG A 42 -0.35 -3.76 -52.03
C ARG A 42 -0.06 -5.26 -52.06
N ILE A 43 -1.03 -5.99 -51.56
CA ILE A 43 -0.99 -7.47 -51.51
C ILE A 43 -2.30 -7.97 -52.13
N THR A 44 -2.20 -8.88 -53.06
CA THR A 44 -3.36 -9.57 -53.60
C THR A 44 -3.60 -10.85 -52.82
N VAL A 45 -4.77 -10.96 -52.18
CA VAL A 45 -5.20 -12.11 -51.39
C VAL A 45 -6.41 -12.72 -52.07
N ARG A 46 -6.45 -14.06 -52.16
CA ARG A 46 -7.66 -14.74 -52.63
C ARG A 46 -8.69 -14.81 -51.50
N SER A 47 -9.90 -14.40 -51.76
CA SER A 47 -11.01 -14.57 -50.82
C SER A 47 -11.38 -16.06 -50.70
N PRO A 48 -12.11 -16.47 -49.65
CA PRO A 48 -12.63 -17.83 -49.53
C PRO A 48 -13.51 -18.26 -50.72
N ALA A 49 -14.09 -17.29 -51.44
CA ALA A 49 -14.85 -17.50 -52.66
C ALA A 49 -13.98 -17.57 -53.94
N GLY A 50 -12.66 -17.55 -53.81
CA GLY A 50 -11.70 -17.65 -54.93
C GLY A 50 -11.39 -16.33 -55.66
N GLU A 51 -12.03 -15.23 -55.30
CA GLU A 51 -11.82 -13.93 -55.90
C GLU A 51 -10.50 -13.28 -55.46
N ALA A 52 -9.78 -12.65 -56.40
CA ALA A 52 -8.56 -11.90 -56.09
C ALA A 52 -8.92 -10.50 -55.55
N VAL A 53 -8.66 -10.28 -54.25
CA VAL A 53 -8.88 -9.01 -53.58
C VAL A 53 -7.55 -8.32 -53.29
N THR A 54 -7.35 -7.12 -53.77
CA THR A 54 -6.15 -6.33 -53.48
C THR A 54 -6.36 -5.59 -52.17
N LYS A 55 -5.48 -5.84 -51.19
CA LYS A 55 -5.44 -5.18 -49.89
C LYS A 55 -4.16 -4.36 -49.75
N GLN A 56 -4.26 -3.25 -49.02
CA GLN A 56 -3.12 -2.43 -48.64
C GLN A 56 -2.54 -2.92 -47.33
N LEU A 57 -1.22 -3.04 -47.26
CA LEU A 57 -0.46 -3.29 -46.01
C LEU A 57 -0.25 -1.96 -45.31
N ILE A 58 -0.78 -1.84 -44.13
CA ILE A 58 -0.68 -0.65 -43.29
C ILE A 58 0.04 -1.02 -41.99
N THR A 59 1.08 -0.26 -41.69
CA THR A 59 1.83 -0.41 -40.44
C THR A 59 1.35 0.65 -39.46
N VAL A 60 0.96 0.23 -38.28
CA VAL A 60 0.42 1.11 -37.21
C VAL A 60 1.24 0.91 -35.94
N ALA A 61 1.71 2.00 -35.35
CA ALA A 61 2.22 2.03 -33.98
C ALA A 61 1.12 2.38 -33.01
N VAL A 62 0.93 1.54 -31.98
CA VAL A 62 0.01 1.76 -30.89
C VAL A 62 0.82 2.05 -29.65
N LYS A 63 0.66 3.23 -29.06
CA LYS A 63 1.48 3.72 -27.95
C LYS A 63 0.61 4.11 -26.76
N GLY A 64 1.16 3.97 -25.56
CA GLY A 64 0.55 4.40 -24.31
C GLY A 64 1.47 4.12 -23.13
N PHE A 65 0.95 4.30 -21.93
CA PHE A 65 1.67 4.03 -20.70
C PHE A 65 0.81 3.14 -19.80
N VAL A 66 1.46 2.24 -19.09
CA VAL A 66 0.83 1.44 -18.03
C VAL A 66 1.65 1.53 -16.77
N ALA A 67 1.01 1.39 -15.61
CA ALA A 67 1.70 1.25 -14.35
C ALA A 67 1.26 -0.02 -13.65
N VAL A 68 2.20 -0.61 -12.91
CA VAL A 68 1.93 -1.74 -12.02
C VAL A 68 1.50 -1.18 -10.69
N CYS A 69 0.42 -1.70 -10.17
CA CYS A 69 -0.20 -1.29 -8.91
C CYS A 69 -0.43 -2.52 -8.02
N SER A 70 -0.55 -2.27 -6.72
CA SER A 70 -1.11 -3.21 -5.76
C SER A 70 -2.25 -2.52 -5.02
N ASP A 71 -2.89 -3.22 -4.09
CA ASP A 71 -3.90 -2.62 -3.20
C ASP A 71 -3.35 -1.46 -2.36
N ALA A 72 -2.01 -1.38 -2.21
CA ALA A 72 -1.33 -0.30 -1.50
C ALA A 72 -1.02 0.92 -2.38
N GLY A 73 -1.22 0.85 -3.69
CA GLY A 73 -0.98 1.95 -4.62
C GLY A 73 -0.10 1.59 -5.83
N ILE A 74 0.40 2.61 -6.51
CA ILE A 74 1.24 2.46 -7.71
C ILE A 74 2.63 1.95 -7.31
N LEU A 75 3.06 0.83 -7.90
CA LEU A 75 4.32 0.16 -7.63
C LEU A 75 5.42 0.47 -8.66
N SER A 76 5.09 1.05 -9.81
CA SER A 76 6.06 1.35 -10.85
C SER A 76 5.92 2.77 -11.37
N MET A 77 7.00 3.31 -11.95
CA MET A 77 6.91 4.46 -12.85
C MET A 77 6.03 4.09 -14.06
N PRO A 78 5.45 5.09 -14.77
CA PRO A 78 4.75 4.83 -16.01
C PRO A 78 5.66 4.11 -17.01
N ILE A 79 5.23 2.93 -17.44
CA ILE A 79 5.96 2.07 -18.36
C ILE A 79 5.42 2.33 -19.76
N PRO A 80 6.22 2.91 -20.66
CA PRO A 80 5.79 3.14 -22.03
C PRO A 80 5.68 1.81 -22.78
N PHE A 81 4.62 1.64 -23.56
CA PHE A 81 4.53 0.56 -24.52
C PHE A 81 4.38 1.12 -25.93
N CYS A 82 4.98 0.41 -26.89
CA CYS A 82 4.86 0.68 -28.31
C CYS A 82 4.73 -0.66 -29.03
N ILE A 83 3.57 -0.86 -29.66
CA ILE A 83 3.22 -2.10 -30.34
C ILE A 83 3.09 -1.77 -31.81
N ILE A 84 3.84 -2.49 -32.66
CA ILE A 84 3.73 -2.36 -34.12
C ILE A 84 2.77 -3.42 -34.64
N LYS A 85 1.76 -3.01 -35.40
CA LYS A 85 0.78 -3.87 -36.05
C LYS A 85 0.77 -3.70 -37.54
N TYR A 86 0.60 -4.81 -38.23
CA TYR A 86 0.42 -4.87 -39.65
C TYR A 86 -1.03 -5.20 -39.97
N LEU A 87 -1.70 -4.30 -40.73
CA LEU A 87 -3.09 -4.42 -41.08
C LEU A 87 -3.21 -4.59 -42.59
N PHE A 88 -4.07 -5.49 -43.02
CA PHE A 88 -4.40 -5.68 -44.43
C PHE A 88 -5.80 -5.18 -44.66
N LEU A 89 -5.93 -3.97 -45.17
CA LEU A 89 -7.22 -3.30 -45.37
C LEU A 89 -7.54 -3.09 -46.82
N CYS A 90 -8.82 -3.30 -47.19
CA CYS A 90 -9.36 -2.83 -48.46
C CYS A 90 -9.69 -1.35 -48.29
N ALA A 91 -8.72 -0.49 -48.49
CA ALA A 91 -8.86 0.93 -48.29
C ALA A 91 -8.54 1.68 -49.59
N PRO A 92 -9.23 2.78 -49.92
CA PRO A 92 -8.87 3.63 -51.05
C PRO A 92 -7.48 4.22 -50.91
N ASP A 93 -6.82 4.52 -52.00
CA ASP A 93 -5.53 5.17 -52.02
C ASP A 93 -5.62 6.55 -51.33
N SER A 94 -4.61 6.89 -50.59
CA SER A 94 -4.49 8.16 -49.86
C SER A 94 -5.59 8.42 -48.83
N CYS A 95 -6.41 7.43 -48.46
CA CYS A 95 -7.41 7.60 -47.42
C CYS A 95 -6.75 7.77 -46.03
N GLY A 96 -7.36 8.61 -45.20
CA GLY A 96 -7.00 8.73 -43.77
C GLY A 96 -7.60 7.56 -42.99
N LEU A 97 -6.88 7.10 -41.99
CA LEU A 97 -7.35 6.07 -41.08
C LEU A 97 -7.81 6.71 -39.77
N HIS A 98 -8.93 6.22 -39.27
CA HIS A 98 -9.45 6.59 -37.97
C HIS A 98 -9.59 5.34 -37.12
N PHE A 99 -8.94 5.36 -35.94
CA PHE A 99 -8.95 4.26 -35.00
C PHE A 99 -9.91 4.56 -33.85
N SER A 100 -10.72 3.59 -33.48
CA SER A 100 -11.65 3.69 -32.36
C SER A 100 -11.38 2.53 -31.41
N LEU A 101 -10.92 2.83 -30.20
CA LEU A 101 -10.69 1.83 -29.16
C LEU A 101 -12.02 1.23 -28.71
N LYS A 102 -12.13 -0.10 -28.70
CA LYS A 102 -13.29 -0.86 -28.21
C LYS A 102 -13.04 -1.35 -26.80
N ARG A 103 -11.88 -1.92 -26.56
CA ARG A 103 -11.51 -2.53 -25.28
C ARG A 103 -10.03 -2.36 -25.02
N PHE A 104 -9.71 -2.10 -23.76
CA PHE A 104 -8.36 -2.18 -23.24
C PHE A 104 -8.38 -2.98 -21.95
N SER A 105 -7.46 -3.92 -21.81
CA SER A 105 -7.18 -4.57 -20.55
C SER A 105 -5.69 -4.84 -20.42
N CYS A 106 -5.17 -4.75 -19.23
CA CYS A 106 -3.81 -5.16 -18.94
C CYS A 106 -3.78 -5.99 -17.66
N CYS A 107 -2.82 -6.91 -17.62
CA CYS A 107 -2.58 -7.82 -16.51
C CYS A 107 -1.10 -7.83 -16.19
N ALA A 108 -0.76 -7.83 -14.91
CA ALA A 108 0.61 -7.93 -14.43
C ALA A 108 0.75 -9.21 -13.61
N ILE A 109 1.77 -10.01 -13.91
CA ILE A 109 2.05 -11.28 -13.23
C ILE A 109 3.51 -11.28 -12.81
N PRO A 110 3.83 -11.40 -11.51
CA PRO A 110 5.20 -11.57 -11.04
C PRO A 110 5.75 -12.93 -11.52
N VAL A 111 6.97 -12.94 -12.01
CA VAL A 111 7.70 -14.14 -12.43
C VAL A 111 8.85 -14.32 -11.47
N PHE A 112 8.95 -15.50 -10.87
CA PHE A 112 9.94 -15.83 -9.87
C PHE A 112 11.08 -16.63 -10.48
N SER A 113 12.30 -16.39 -10.00
CA SER A 113 13.44 -17.23 -10.32
C SER A 113 13.38 -18.53 -9.53
N GLU A 114 13.69 -19.66 -10.17
CA GLU A 114 13.72 -20.98 -9.53
C GLU A 114 14.75 -21.07 -8.39
N GLU A 115 15.82 -20.27 -8.44
CA GLU A 115 16.93 -20.34 -7.49
C GLU A 115 16.74 -19.41 -6.27
N SER A 116 16.06 -18.25 -6.40
CA SER A 116 16.10 -17.21 -5.36
C SER A 116 14.78 -16.99 -4.61
N ARG A 117 13.68 -17.63 -5.01
CA ARG A 117 12.32 -17.35 -4.49
C ARG A 117 11.93 -15.86 -4.50
N GLN A 118 12.69 -15.03 -5.18
CA GLN A 118 12.41 -13.61 -5.35
C GLN A 118 11.80 -13.37 -6.73
N ALA A 119 10.89 -12.39 -6.83
CA ALA A 119 10.36 -11.98 -8.11
C ALA A 119 11.49 -11.38 -8.96
N ASP A 120 11.83 -12.07 -10.03
CA ASP A 120 12.88 -11.64 -10.98
C ASP A 120 12.36 -10.47 -11.84
N HIS A 121 11.13 -10.56 -12.30
CA HIS A 121 10.50 -9.51 -13.10
C HIS A 121 8.97 -9.63 -13.06
N ILE A 122 8.28 -8.58 -13.51
CA ILE A 122 6.84 -8.61 -13.75
C ILE A 122 6.58 -8.76 -15.25
N LYS A 123 5.80 -9.77 -15.61
CA LYS A 123 5.27 -9.94 -16.95
C LYS A 123 3.99 -9.13 -17.10
N ILE A 124 4.00 -8.11 -17.98
CA ILE A 124 2.81 -7.33 -18.30
C ILE A 124 2.24 -7.81 -19.62
N THR A 125 0.97 -8.15 -19.63
CA THR A 125 0.22 -8.52 -20.83
C THR A 125 -0.83 -7.45 -21.09
N ILE A 126 -0.82 -6.86 -22.30
CA ILE A 126 -1.74 -5.81 -22.73
C ILE A 126 -2.61 -6.35 -23.86
N HIS A 127 -3.92 -6.23 -23.70
CA HIS A 127 -4.91 -6.54 -24.74
C HIS A 127 -5.57 -5.25 -25.21
N ILE A 128 -5.52 -5.01 -26.53
CA ILE A 128 -6.11 -3.85 -27.18
C ILE A 128 -7.01 -4.34 -28.29
N ASP A 129 -8.28 -3.97 -28.20
CA ASP A 129 -9.29 -4.22 -29.20
C ASP A 129 -9.76 -2.88 -29.79
N ALA A 130 -9.59 -2.70 -31.09
CA ALA A 130 -9.88 -1.44 -31.77
C ALA A 130 -10.41 -1.69 -33.16
N THR A 131 -11.32 -0.79 -33.62
CA THR A 131 -11.79 -0.76 -35.01
C THR A 131 -11.05 0.29 -35.80
N VAL A 132 -10.87 0.02 -37.08
CA VAL A 132 -10.24 0.93 -38.05
C VAL A 132 -11.24 1.32 -39.10
N HIS A 133 -11.41 2.61 -39.33
CA HIS A 133 -12.25 3.16 -40.37
C HIS A 133 -11.39 3.94 -41.37
N ALA A 134 -11.48 3.57 -42.65
CA ALA A 134 -10.86 4.32 -43.70
C ALA A 134 -11.81 5.47 -44.16
N LYS A 135 -11.31 6.71 -44.12
CA LYS A 135 -12.06 7.90 -44.56
C LYS A 135 -11.45 8.45 -45.85
N ALA A 136 -12.19 8.43 -46.93
CA ALA A 136 -11.79 9.05 -48.17
C ALA A 136 -12.80 10.14 -48.58
N LYS A 137 -12.28 11.20 -49.20
CA LYS A 137 -13.14 12.18 -49.85
C LYS A 137 -13.41 11.64 -51.26
N THR A 138 -14.67 11.44 -51.61
CA THR A 138 -15.09 11.09 -52.98
C THR A 138 -16.09 12.10 -53.49
N ARG A 139 -16.09 12.32 -54.79
CA ARG A 139 -17.13 13.07 -55.45
C ARG A 139 -18.20 12.06 -55.91
N LEU A 140 -19.38 12.17 -55.38
CA LEU A 140 -20.54 11.44 -55.86
C LEU A 140 -21.23 12.33 -56.92
N LEU A 141 -21.29 11.84 -58.14
CA LEU A 141 -22.17 12.39 -59.16
C LEU A 141 -23.54 11.76 -58.91
N VAL A 142 -24.45 12.50 -58.32
CA VAL A 142 -25.86 12.10 -58.22
C VAL A 142 -26.54 12.67 -59.44
N PRO A 143 -27.15 11.85 -60.29
CA PRO A 143 -27.97 12.37 -61.37
C PRO A 143 -29.17 13.09 -60.75
N THR A 144 -29.18 14.42 -60.87
CA THR A 144 -30.34 15.25 -60.55
C THR A 144 -30.97 15.66 -61.79
N LEU A 145 -32.30 15.76 -61.79
CA LEU A 145 -33.09 16.23 -62.91
C LEU A 145 -32.91 17.75 -63.22
N ASP A 146 -32.15 18.44 -62.35
CA ASP A 146 -31.77 19.84 -62.52
C ASP A 146 -30.24 20.02 -62.39
N ASP A 147 -29.66 20.70 -63.34
CA ASP A 147 -28.24 20.86 -63.67
C ASP A 147 -27.42 21.74 -62.70
N SER A 148 -27.78 21.81 -61.46
CA SER A 148 -27.01 22.62 -60.47
C SER A 148 -26.97 21.97 -59.13
N ASN A 149 -25.88 21.23 -58.83
CA ASN A 149 -25.19 21.14 -57.54
C ASN A 149 -24.47 19.79 -57.39
N ALA A 150 -23.16 19.80 -57.56
CA ALA A 150 -22.31 18.70 -57.18
C ALA A 150 -22.19 18.69 -55.65
N VAL A 151 -22.86 17.77 -54.97
CA VAL A 151 -22.72 17.57 -53.52
C VAL A 151 -21.48 16.76 -53.20
N CYS A 152 -20.52 17.35 -52.52
CA CYS A 152 -19.32 16.65 -52.00
C CYS A 152 -19.69 15.86 -50.73
N GLY A 153 -19.97 14.57 -50.89
CA GLY A 153 -20.24 13.67 -49.75
C GLY A 153 -18.97 13.02 -49.22
N LYS A 154 -18.89 12.88 -47.91
CA LYS A 154 -17.90 12.02 -47.26
C LYS A 154 -18.44 10.59 -47.19
N ILE A 155 -17.85 9.65 -47.93
CA ILE A 155 -18.15 8.23 -47.77
C ILE A 155 -17.19 7.66 -46.76
N CYS A 156 -17.73 7.13 -45.67
CA CYS A 156 -16.97 6.29 -44.72
C CYS A 156 -17.10 4.85 -45.17
N ILE A 157 -16.03 4.26 -45.68
CA ILE A 157 -15.97 2.82 -45.90
C ILE A 157 -15.43 2.21 -44.61
N SER A 158 -16.31 1.54 -43.88
CA SER A 158 -15.89 0.79 -42.68
C SER A 158 -15.27 -0.52 -43.12
N ALA A 159 -13.98 -0.71 -42.85
CA ALA A 159 -13.38 -2.01 -42.90
C ALA A 159 -13.38 -2.53 -41.44
N ASP A 160 -14.37 -3.35 -41.10
CA ASP A 160 -14.43 -4.00 -39.80
C ASP A 160 -13.28 -5.00 -39.68
N ARG A 161 -12.24 -4.61 -38.98
CA ARG A 161 -11.30 -5.57 -38.38
C ARG A 161 -11.01 -5.15 -36.98
N ILE A 162 -11.31 -6.10 -36.12
CA ILE A 162 -10.98 -6.14 -34.72
C ILE A 162 -9.48 -6.49 -34.62
N PHE A 163 -8.74 -5.72 -33.87
CA PHE A 163 -7.41 -6.14 -33.43
C PHE A 163 -7.58 -7.33 -32.50
N ASP A 164 -7.37 -8.53 -33.00
CA ASP A 164 -7.26 -9.70 -32.14
C ASP A 164 -6.13 -9.48 -31.12
N SER A 165 -6.39 -9.86 -29.90
CA SER A 165 -5.55 -9.65 -28.73
C SER A 165 -4.04 -9.56 -28.99
N VAL A 166 -3.43 -8.43 -28.66
CA VAL A 166 -1.99 -8.27 -28.74
C VAL A 166 -1.39 -8.63 -27.40
N ARG A 167 -0.64 -9.71 -27.36
CA ARG A 167 0.18 -10.02 -26.18
C ARG A 167 1.46 -9.20 -26.27
N PHE A 168 1.61 -8.25 -25.40
CA PHE A 168 2.85 -7.52 -25.20
C PHE A 168 3.50 -8.03 -23.92
N CYS A 169 4.69 -8.63 -24.06
CA CYS A 169 5.47 -9.07 -22.92
C CYS A 169 6.64 -8.10 -22.76
N CYS A 170 6.59 -7.23 -21.76
CA CYS A 170 7.76 -6.45 -21.37
C CYS A 170 8.36 -7.02 -20.08
N LYS A 171 9.67 -7.14 -20.05
CA LYS A 171 10.40 -7.28 -18.79
C LYS A 171 10.43 -5.91 -18.13
N ALA A 172 9.41 -5.61 -17.36
CA ALA A 172 9.47 -4.47 -16.45
C ALA A 172 10.39 -4.91 -15.30
N ARG A 173 11.59 -4.30 -15.22
CA ARG A 173 12.34 -4.34 -13.97
C ARG A 173 11.44 -3.68 -12.94
N MET A 174 10.97 -4.44 -11.95
CA MET A 174 10.31 -3.82 -10.81
C MET A 174 11.23 -2.73 -10.31
N LEU A 175 10.74 -1.51 -10.29
CA LEU A 175 11.31 -0.53 -9.39
C LEU A 175 10.91 -1.03 -8.00
N HIS A 176 11.80 -1.80 -7.40
CA HIS A 176 11.63 -2.46 -6.10
C HIS A 176 11.43 -1.48 -4.94
N THR A 177 11.06 -0.24 -5.23
CA THR A 177 11.15 0.88 -4.32
C THR A 177 10.04 0.94 -3.28
N ASN A 178 9.01 0.09 -3.35
CA ASN A 178 7.82 0.26 -2.50
C ASN A 178 7.28 -0.95 -1.77
N LEU A 179 7.79 -2.14 -2.01
CA LEU A 179 7.45 -3.27 -1.18
C LEU A 179 8.38 -3.28 0.02
N LEU A 180 7.78 -3.18 1.20
CA LEU A 180 8.52 -3.38 2.44
C LEU A 180 8.87 -4.86 2.53
N ARG A 181 10.15 -5.19 2.49
CA ARG A 181 10.65 -6.56 2.58
C ARG A 181 10.47 -7.11 3.98
N ARG A 182 10.81 -6.28 4.97
CA ARG A 182 10.76 -6.63 6.40
C ARG A 182 10.77 -5.38 7.26
N ALA A 183 10.40 -5.54 8.52
CA ALA A 183 10.71 -4.58 9.56
C ALA A 183 11.65 -5.22 10.56
N GLU A 184 12.67 -4.48 10.96
CA GLU A 184 13.51 -4.79 12.09
C GLU A 184 13.05 -3.97 13.28
N ILE A 185 12.93 -4.62 14.43
CA ILE A 185 12.59 -3.95 15.68
C ILE A 185 13.75 -4.14 16.64
N TYR A 186 14.10 -3.04 17.26
CA TYR A 186 15.04 -3.06 18.36
C TYR A 186 14.53 -2.19 19.50
N GLN A 187 14.87 -2.54 20.72
CA GLN A 187 14.48 -1.82 21.91
C GLN A 187 15.67 -1.65 22.83
N TYR A 188 16.04 -0.41 23.09
CA TYR A 188 16.93 -0.03 24.16
C TYR A 188 16.13 0.08 25.45
N ASN A 189 16.59 -0.55 26.51
CA ASN A 189 15.92 -0.56 27.81
C ASN A 189 16.88 -0.12 28.91
N ALA A 190 16.45 0.83 29.72
CA ALA A 190 17.19 1.28 30.90
C ALA A 190 16.24 1.48 32.08
N ILE A 191 16.78 1.48 33.29
CA ILE A 191 16.06 1.73 34.54
C ILE A 191 16.56 3.04 35.14
N SER A 192 15.62 3.97 35.39
CA SER A 192 15.97 5.25 36.03
C SER A 192 16.46 5.08 37.47
N ASN A 193 17.52 5.78 37.83
CA ASN A 193 17.98 5.93 39.20
C ASN A 193 17.30 7.05 40.00
N GLY A 194 16.37 7.80 39.34
CA GLY A 194 15.61 8.93 39.90
C GLY A 194 16.30 10.28 39.78
N GLN A 195 17.54 10.34 39.29
CA GLN A 195 18.34 11.57 39.18
C GLN A 195 18.96 11.76 37.80
N GLN A 196 18.84 10.77 36.93
CA GLN A 196 19.52 10.71 35.67
C GLN A 196 18.72 11.42 34.58
N ARG A 197 19.38 12.36 33.91
CA ARG A 197 18.82 13.11 32.77
C ARG A 197 19.37 12.59 31.43
N VAL A 198 20.55 11.99 31.45
CA VAL A 198 21.24 11.49 30.26
C VAL A 198 21.44 10.00 30.41
N TYR A 199 20.98 9.26 29.40
CA TYR A 199 21.18 7.81 29.27
C TYR A 199 22.16 7.55 28.14
N THR A 200 23.00 6.53 28.32
CA THR A 200 24.04 6.10 27.37
C THR A 200 23.97 4.60 27.13
N ASN A 201 24.83 4.08 26.27
CA ASN A 201 24.91 2.62 26.07
C ASN A 201 25.31 1.85 27.33
N ALA A 202 25.99 2.51 28.28
CA ALA A 202 26.36 1.87 29.55
C ALA A 202 25.16 1.64 30.50
N ASP A 203 24.06 2.36 30.28
CA ASP A 203 22.83 2.24 31.08
C ASP A 203 21.88 1.16 30.54
N GLU A 204 22.23 0.53 29.41
CA GLU A 204 21.38 -0.49 28.78
C GLU A 204 21.29 -1.75 29.64
N CYS A 205 20.05 -2.20 29.84
CA CYS A 205 19.78 -3.52 30.43
C CYS A 205 20.10 -4.62 29.43
N THR A 206 21.30 -5.09 29.37
CA THR A 206 21.83 -6.02 28.35
C THR A 206 21.08 -7.35 28.28
N ALA A 207 20.30 -7.71 29.31
CA ALA A 207 19.39 -8.85 29.25
C ALA A 207 18.30 -8.73 28.19
N TYR A 208 17.98 -7.51 27.72
CA TYR A 208 16.91 -7.24 26.77
C TYR A 208 17.41 -6.72 25.42
N GLY A 209 18.69 -6.46 25.28
CA GLY A 209 19.33 -5.95 24.07
C GLY A 209 20.76 -5.52 24.37
N ASN A 210 21.57 -5.33 23.33
CA ASN A 210 22.99 -4.94 23.48
C ASN A 210 23.49 -4.08 22.31
N ARG A 211 22.59 -3.39 21.59
CA ARG A 211 22.96 -2.55 20.45
C ARG A 211 23.14 -1.08 20.83
N GLY A 212 22.83 -0.73 22.08
CA GLY A 212 22.88 0.64 22.55
C GLY A 212 21.80 1.55 21.95
N LEU A 213 21.98 2.85 22.11
CA LEU A 213 21.14 3.88 21.51
C LEU A 213 21.54 4.11 20.06
N LEU A 214 20.64 3.75 19.13
CA LEU A 214 20.88 3.91 17.70
C LEU A 214 20.73 5.37 17.26
N SER A 215 21.38 5.72 16.15
CA SER A 215 21.14 7.01 15.49
C SER A 215 19.73 7.08 14.92
N PRO A 216 19.02 8.21 15.06
CA PRO A 216 17.77 8.46 14.36
C PRO A 216 17.85 8.29 12.84
N ASP A 217 19.02 8.52 12.25
CA ASP A 217 19.25 8.43 10.80
C ASP A 217 19.37 6.97 10.31
N ASP A 218 19.64 6.02 11.21
CA ASP A 218 19.82 4.62 10.91
C ASP A 218 18.52 3.79 11.07
N VAL A 219 17.38 4.45 11.30
CA VAL A 219 16.09 3.80 11.54
C VAL A 219 14.96 4.53 10.83
N SER A 220 13.86 3.84 10.58
CA SER A 220 12.68 4.47 9.96
C SER A 220 11.93 5.37 10.92
N CYS A 221 11.77 4.93 12.17
CA CYS A 221 11.18 5.71 13.25
C CYS A 221 11.61 5.15 14.61
N TYR A 222 11.46 5.99 15.62
CA TYR A 222 11.74 5.62 17.01
C TYR A 222 10.77 6.33 17.95
N ASN A 223 10.53 5.74 19.11
CA ASN A 223 9.68 6.29 20.16
C ASN A 223 10.33 6.11 21.52
N LEU A 224 10.24 7.12 22.38
CA LEU A 224 10.65 7.03 23.77
C LEU A 224 9.40 6.79 24.65
N PHE A 225 9.47 5.76 25.48
CA PHE A 225 8.50 5.49 26.51
C PHE A 225 9.17 5.62 27.89
N ILE A 226 8.52 6.34 28.79
CA ILE A 226 8.93 6.42 30.20
C ILE A 226 7.79 5.88 31.04
N ASN A 227 8.03 4.81 31.74
CA ASN A 227 7.01 4.11 32.54
C ASN A 227 5.70 3.84 31.74
N GLY A 228 5.83 3.38 30.49
CA GLY A 228 4.72 3.12 29.58
C GLY A 228 4.11 4.33 28.88
N MET A 229 4.52 5.54 29.24
CA MET A 229 4.01 6.76 28.61
C MET A 229 4.85 7.16 27.40
N LEU A 230 4.23 7.25 26.23
CA LEU A 230 4.87 7.74 25.01
C LEU A 230 5.23 9.22 25.16
N GLN A 231 6.49 9.55 24.92
CA GLN A 231 7.03 10.90 25.10
C GLN A 231 7.03 11.69 23.79
N PRO A 232 6.57 12.97 23.83
CA PRO A 232 6.74 13.89 22.72
C PRO A 232 8.22 14.11 22.35
N LYS A 233 8.51 14.27 21.06
CA LYS A 233 9.90 14.51 20.58
C LYS A 233 10.53 15.77 21.20
N ALA A 234 9.72 16.78 21.58
CA ALA A 234 10.17 17.98 22.26
C ALA A 234 10.82 17.68 23.62
N ASN A 235 10.41 16.60 24.29
CA ASN A 235 10.85 16.25 25.64
C ASN A 235 12.23 15.60 25.71
N TYR A 236 12.87 15.29 24.60
CA TYR A 236 14.16 14.63 24.59
C TYR A 236 14.99 14.91 23.35
N LEU A 237 16.27 14.60 23.42
CA LEU A 237 17.20 14.57 22.31
C LEU A 237 17.84 13.18 22.24
N LEU A 238 17.72 12.55 21.08
CA LEU A 238 18.32 11.24 20.80
C LEU A 238 19.39 11.38 19.74
N SER A 239 20.54 10.79 19.99
CA SER A 239 21.64 10.61 19.04
C SER A 239 22.29 9.24 19.27
N ALA A 240 23.16 8.82 18.38
CA ALA A 240 23.92 7.60 18.57
C ALA A 240 24.62 7.59 19.95
N GLY A 241 24.36 6.57 20.75
CA GLY A 241 24.94 6.39 22.07
C GLY A 241 24.44 7.31 23.18
N ARG A 242 23.45 8.20 22.89
CA ARG A 242 23.02 9.19 23.89
C ARG A 242 21.55 9.58 23.76
N LEU A 243 20.83 9.48 24.87
CA LEU A 243 19.48 10.04 25.08
C LEU A 243 19.54 11.07 26.20
N ALA A 244 19.11 12.31 25.93
CA ALA A 244 19.03 13.37 26.92
C ALA A 244 17.59 13.84 27.10
N LEU A 245 17.07 13.82 28.32
CA LEU A 245 15.73 14.33 28.65
C LEU A 245 15.79 15.85 28.82
N LYS A 246 14.83 16.56 28.23
CA LYS A 246 14.68 18.02 28.29
C LYS A 246 13.61 18.47 29.28
N THR A 247 12.84 17.54 29.83
CA THR A 247 11.77 17.82 30.79
C THR A 247 12.32 18.33 32.11
N ALA A 248 11.57 19.15 32.81
CA ALA A 248 11.93 19.61 34.16
C ALA A 248 11.99 18.42 35.13
N ASP A 249 10.96 17.58 35.08
CA ASP A 249 10.84 16.39 35.90
C ASP A 249 11.65 15.22 35.31
N LEU A 250 12.24 14.44 36.18
CA LEU A 250 13.00 13.23 35.85
C LEU A 250 12.17 11.99 36.14
N PRO A 251 12.42 10.89 35.41
CA PRO A 251 11.78 9.63 35.74
C PRO A 251 12.15 9.19 37.16
N LEU A 252 11.17 8.72 37.92
CA LEU A 252 11.40 8.23 39.28
C LEU A 252 12.29 6.99 39.29
N ARG A 253 12.95 6.75 40.41
CA ARG A 253 13.80 5.56 40.61
C ARG A 253 12.98 4.29 40.33
N GLY A 254 13.54 3.38 39.54
CA GLY A 254 12.92 2.13 39.14
C GLY A 254 11.98 2.22 37.95
N GLN A 255 11.70 3.41 37.45
CA GLN A 255 10.90 3.53 36.21
C GLN A 255 11.69 3.10 34.97
N ALA A 256 11.03 2.39 34.08
CA ALA A 256 11.60 1.98 32.81
C ALA A 256 11.70 3.16 31.84
N VAL A 257 12.86 3.30 31.21
CA VAL A 257 13.16 4.24 30.14
C VAL A 257 13.48 3.42 28.89
N MET A 258 12.61 3.45 27.90
CA MET A 258 12.69 2.55 26.75
C MET A 258 12.63 3.33 25.45
N VAL A 259 13.58 3.06 24.55
CA VAL A 259 13.54 3.58 23.17
C VAL A 259 13.26 2.43 22.23
N THR A 260 12.12 2.49 21.55
CA THR A 260 11.78 1.52 20.52
C THR A 260 12.20 2.05 19.16
N TYR A 261 12.81 1.22 18.36
CA TYR A 261 13.25 1.51 17.00
C TYR A 261 12.54 0.56 16.03
N VAL A 262 11.99 1.12 14.97
CA VAL A 262 11.41 0.35 13.88
C VAL A 262 12.12 0.76 12.58
N THR A 263 12.71 -0.21 11.89
CA THR A 263 13.40 0.00 10.63
C THR A 263 12.69 -0.79 9.55
N PHE A 264 11.91 -0.12 8.72
CA PHE A 264 11.33 -0.70 7.52
C PHE A 264 12.39 -0.75 6.43
N ILE A 265 12.61 -1.91 5.89
CA ILE A 265 13.57 -2.14 4.82
C ILE A 265 12.80 -2.48 3.55
N ASN A 266 13.04 -1.71 2.48
CA ASN A 266 12.45 -1.96 1.18
C ASN A 266 13.16 -3.10 0.45
N LEU A 267 12.69 -3.48 -0.73
CA LEU A 267 13.29 -4.55 -1.53
C LEU A 267 14.69 -4.24 -2.04
N ASN A 268 15.11 -2.98 -2.05
CA ASN A 268 16.48 -2.57 -2.39
C ASN A 268 17.44 -2.63 -1.19
N ASN A 269 16.99 -3.14 -0.04
CA ASN A 269 17.71 -3.08 1.25
C ASN A 269 17.96 -1.65 1.76
N GLU A 270 17.15 -0.68 1.35
CA GLU A 270 17.23 0.70 1.84
C GLU A 270 16.23 0.92 2.97
N ILE A 271 16.59 1.82 3.89
CA ILE A 271 15.70 2.23 4.98
C ILE A 271 14.59 3.11 4.40
N GLN A 272 13.35 2.71 4.65
CA GLN A 272 12.16 3.48 4.28
C GLN A 272 11.84 4.51 5.36
N PRO A 273 11.96 5.82 5.09
CA PRO A 273 11.65 6.84 6.08
C PRO A 273 10.18 6.83 6.51
N VAL A 274 9.94 6.99 7.80
CA VAL A 274 8.60 7.12 8.40
C VAL A 274 8.49 8.47 9.10
N LYS A 275 7.46 9.24 8.77
CA LYS A 275 7.13 10.44 9.53
C LYS A 275 6.16 10.07 10.65
N SER A 276 6.54 10.33 11.89
CA SER A 276 5.67 10.23 13.06
C SER A 276 5.18 11.62 13.44
N LEU A 277 3.86 11.77 13.59
CA LEU A 277 3.20 12.97 14.10
C LEU A 277 2.52 12.59 15.42
N LEU A 278 2.71 13.39 16.44
CA LEU A 278 2.13 13.16 17.76
C LEU A 278 1.18 14.30 18.10
N TYR A 279 -0.10 13.98 18.28
CA TYR A 279 -1.10 14.86 18.87
C TYR A 279 -1.29 14.47 20.32
N SER A 280 -1.21 15.42 21.24
CA SER A 280 -1.41 15.19 22.67
C SER A 280 -2.39 16.21 23.23
N ALA A 281 -3.31 15.74 24.08
CA ALA A 281 -4.29 16.55 24.79
C ALA A 281 -4.50 16.02 26.20
N VAL A 282 -4.96 16.87 27.11
CA VAL A 282 -5.34 16.47 28.48
C VAL A 282 -6.85 16.33 28.57
N ALA A 283 -7.31 15.23 29.13
CA ALA A 283 -8.73 15.00 29.36
C ALA A 283 -9.25 15.90 30.49
N ASP A 284 -10.47 16.41 30.34
CA ASP A 284 -11.16 17.21 31.33
C ASP A 284 -12.10 16.40 32.25
N GLY A 285 -12.22 15.09 31.98
CA GLY A 285 -13.10 14.17 32.70
C GLY A 285 -14.54 14.16 32.19
N CYS A 286 -14.86 14.92 31.11
CA CYS A 286 -16.23 15.06 30.63
C CYS A 286 -16.37 14.81 29.13
N LYS A 287 -15.36 15.12 28.32
CA LYS A 287 -15.47 15.07 26.86
C LYS A 287 -14.90 13.79 26.25
N ARG A 288 -15.51 13.38 25.15
CA ARG A 288 -15.07 12.27 24.30
C ARG A 288 -14.52 12.73 22.96
N VAL A 289 -14.68 14.00 22.63
CA VAL A 289 -14.25 14.58 21.37
C VAL A 289 -13.09 15.54 21.63
N PHE A 290 -11.98 15.26 20.98
CA PHE A 290 -10.78 16.09 21.01
C PHE A 290 -10.54 16.68 19.63
N THR A 291 -10.15 17.95 19.59
CA THR A 291 -9.93 18.72 18.36
C THR A 291 -8.54 19.33 18.36
N ASN A 292 -8.17 19.99 17.28
CA ASN A 292 -6.91 20.72 17.22
C ASN A 292 -6.80 21.86 18.28
N ALA A 293 -7.92 22.35 18.80
CA ALA A 293 -7.93 23.37 19.86
C ALA A 293 -7.53 22.81 21.23
N ASP A 294 -7.62 21.50 21.41
CA ASP A 294 -7.25 20.81 22.67
C ASP A 294 -5.77 20.39 22.70
N ALA A 295 -5.03 20.65 21.61
CA ALA A 295 -3.65 20.24 21.46
C ALA A 295 -2.75 20.96 22.47
N LEU A 296 -1.88 20.22 23.14
CA LEU A 296 -0.83 20.76 24.03
C LEU A 296 0.30 21.37 23.19
N THR A 297 0.24 22.66 22.98
CA THR A 297 1.22 23.39 22.13
C THR A 297 2.63 23.37 22.72
N GLU A 298 2.77 23.30 24.04
CA GLU A 298 4.05 23.22 24.75
C GLU A 298 4.85 21.95 24.44
N TYR A 299 4.18 20.89 23.93
CA TYR A 299 4.83 19.64 23.54
C TYR A 299 4.99 19.49 22.03
N ASP A 300 4.92 20.58 21.27
CA ASP A 300 4.98 20.55 19.80
C ASP A 300 3.93 19.59 19.19
N SER A 301 2.74 19.60 19.81
CA SER A 301 1.64 18.72 19.42
C SER A 301 1.19 19.03 18.00
N ALA A 302 1.20 18.01 17.14
CA ALA A 302 0.74 18.13 15.77
C ALA A 302 -0.79 18.32 15.71
N LYS A 303 -1.28 18.89 14.61
CA LYS A 303 -2.72 18.83 14.30
C LYS A 303 -3.12 17.39 13.97
N ILE A 304 -4.36 17.01 14.29
CA ILE A 304 -4.93 15.71 13.93
C ILE A 304 -5.03 15.64 12.39
N PRO A 305 -4.25 14.75 11.74
CA PRO A 305 -4.18 14.70 10.29
C PRO A 305 -5.42 14.05 9.67
N ASP A 306 -5.60 14.24 8.35
CA ASP A 306 -6.60 13.50 7.57
C ASP A 306 -6.19 12.01 7.53
N PRO A 307 -7.08 11.07 7.93
CA PRO A 307 -6.78 9.63 7.89
C PRO A 307 -6.35 9.12 6.51
N ARG A 308 -6.76 9.79 5.44
CA ARG A 308 -6.34 9.43 4.07
C ARG A 308 -4.85 9.65 3.83
N GLN A 309 -4.23 10.52 4.62
CA GLN A 309 -2.81 10.89 4.54
C GLN A 309 -1.92 10.16 5.57
N VAL A 310 -2.48 9.18 6.29
CA VAL A 310 -1.79 8.45 7.36
C VAL A 310 -1.78 6.97 7.02
N SER A 311 -0.66 6.30 7.32
CA SER A 311 -0.52 4.86 7.13
C SER A 311 -1.32 4.10 8.18
N TYR A 312 -1.14 4.46 9.45
CA TYR A 312 -1.95 3.97 10.57
C TYR A 312 -1.82 4.89 11.79
N PHE A 313 -2.74 4.72 12.73
CA PHE A 313 -2.77 5.44 14.01
C PHE A 313 -2.59 4.49 15.17
N ASN A 314 -1.97 4.99 16.24
CA ASN A 314 -2.02 4.43 17.58
C ASN A 314 -2.61 5.48 18.51
N LEU A 315 -3.61 5.11 19.30
CA LEU A 315 -4.17 5.96 20.34
C LEU A 315 -3.76 5.41 21.69
N TYR A 316 -3.23 6.26 22.53
CA TYR A 316 -2.91 5.96 23.91
C TYR A 316 -3.75 6.86 24.84
N VAL A 317 -4.43 6.26 25.80
CA VAL A 317 -5.12 6.96 26.88
C VAL A 317 -4.42 6.60 28.17
N ASN A 318 -3.83 7.59 28.83
CA ASN A 318 -2.99 7.37 30.03
C ASN A 318 -1.94 6.26 29.84
N GLY A 319 -1.27 6.24 28.69
CA GLY A 319 -0.26 5.23 28.30
C GLY A 319 -0.82 3.90 27.79
N VAL A 320 -2.12 3.64 27.94
CA VAL A 320 -2.74 2.38 27.48
C VAL A 320 -3.06 2.48 26.00
N LEU A 321 -2.50 1.57 25.19
CA LEU A 321 -2.82 1.46 23.78
C LEU A 321 -4.30 1.04 23.61
N GLN A 322 -5.05 1.84 22.84
CA GLN A 322 -6.47 1.63 22.62
C GLN A 322 -6.76 0.79 21.38
N PRO A 323 -7.70 -0.17 21.45
CA PRO A 323 -8.22 -0.87 20.28
C PRO A 323 -8.84 0.11 19.28
N LYS A 324 -8.79 -0.21 18.00
CA LYS A 324 -9.35 0.65 16.95
C LYS A 324 -10.88 0.84 17.04
N THR A 325 -11.57 -0.09 17.65
CA THR A 325 -13.00 0.01 17.92
C THR A 325 -13.34 1.15 18.88
N ASN A 326 -12.39 1.51 19.75
CA ASN A 326 -12.57 2.49 20.82
C ASN A 326 -12.47 3.95 20.34
N TYR A 327 -12.12 4.20 19.09
CA TYR A 327 -11.99 5.57 18.60
C TYR A 327 -12.19 5.71 17.10
N THR A 328 -12.52 6.93 16.71
CA THR A 328 -12.62 7.35 15.30
C THR A 328 -11.78 8.61 15.10
N VAL A 329 -11.01 8.63 14.03
CA VAL A 329 -10.20 9.80 13.63
C VAL A 329 -10.75 10.38 12.35
N GLU A 330 -10.99 11.69 12.38
CA GLU A 330 -11.30 12.51 11.22
C GLU A 330 -10.29 13.66 11.13
N LYS A 331 -10.23 14.34 10.02
CA LYS A 331 -9.37 15.50 9.88
C LYS A 331 -9.71 16.55 10.95
N GLY A 332 -8.76 16.82 11.86
CA GLY A 332 -8.93 17.78 12.94
C GLY A 332 -9.76 17.30 14.13
N ARG A 333 -10.17 16.03 14.18
CA ARG A 333 -11.06 15.49 15.20
C ARG A 333 -10.72 14.05 15.58
N LEU A 334 -10.65 13.78 16.87
CA LEU A 334 -10.57 12.46 17.48
C LEU A 334 -11.82 12.27 18.34
N THR A 335 -12.55 11.19 18.14
CA THR A 335 -13.72 10.81 18.93
C THR A 335 -13.48 9.49 19.64
N LEU A 336 -13.68 9.43 20.95
CA LEU A 336 -13.67 8.19 21.72
C LEU A 336 -15.06 7.55 21.66
N ASN A 337 -15.10 6.28 21.24
CA ASN A 337 -16.34 5.51 21.07
C ASN A 337 -16.69 4.69 22.32
N THR A 338 -15.87 4.75 23.37
CA THR A 338 -16.05 3.99 24.62
C THR A 338 -17.16 4.57 25.48
N ALA A 339 -17.79 3.75 26.31
CA ALA A 339 -18.73 4.19 27.33
C ALA A 339 -18.02 5.05 28.39
N ASP A 340 -16.80 4.66 28.75
CA ASP A 340 -15.97 5.36 29.72
C ASP A 340 -15.31 6.60 29.11
N ILE A 341 -15.22 7.65 29.92
CA ILE A 341 -14.55 8.91 29.58
C ILE A 341 -13.21 8.96 30.32
N PRO A 342 -12.12 9.37 29.67
CA PRO A 342 -10.86 9.55 30.37
C PRO A 342 -10.98 10.52 31.54
N MET A 343 -10.43 10.14 32.69
CA MET A 343 -10.48 10.99 33.88
C MET A 343 -9.74 12.31 33.66
N ARG A 344 -10.15 13.34 34.40
CA ARG A 344 -9.49 14.63 34.36
C ARG A 344 -7.98 14.48 34.64
N GLY A 345 -7.17 15.11 33.80
CA GLY A 345 -5.71 15.07 33.90
C GLY A 345 -5.06 13.90 33.16
N GLN A 346 -5.82 12.91 32.68
CA GLN A 346 -5.26 11.84 31.87
C GLN A 346 -4.83 12.34 30.49
N LEU A 347 -3.67 11.87 30.02
CA LEU A 347 -3.12 12.20 28.72
C LEU A 347 -3.78 11.37 27.63
N VAL A 348 -4.26 12.02 26.58
CA VAL A 348 -4.76 11.42 25.35
C VAL A 348 -3.75 11.72 24.24
N THR A 349 -3.08 10.68 23.75
CA THR A 349 -2.01 10.81 22.77
C THR A 349 -2.34 10.02 21.52
N LEU A 350 -2.46 10.69 20.38
CA LEU A 350 -2.66 10.09 19.07
C LEU A 350 -1.37 10.17 18.26
N GLU A 351 -0.78 9.03 17.99
CA GLU A 351 0.36 8.88 17.11
C GLU A 351 -0.13 8.55 15.69
N ALA A 352 0.30 9.35 14.71
CA ALA A 352 0.04 9.12 13.30
C ALA A 352 1.34 8.80 12.57
N LEU A 353 1.45 7.59 12.04
CA LEU A 353 2.63 7.15 11.29
C LEU A 353 2.35 7.22 9.79
N ILE A 354 3.27 7.84 9.06
CA ILE A 354 3.15 8.10 7.63
C ILE A 354 4.36 7.51 6.92
N ILE A 355 4.13 6.42 6.21
CA ILE A 355 5.09 5.79 5.31
C ILE A 355 4.73 6.28 3.91
N LYS A 356 5.63 7.03 3.29
CA LYS A 356 5.39 7.53 1.92
C LYS A 356 5.87 6.52 0.90
N THR A 357 5.11 6.40 -0.17
CA THR A 357 5.58 5.73 -1.39
C THR A 357 6.52 6.66 -2.15
N PRO A 358 7.45 6.18 -2.99
CA PRO A 358 8.30 7.06 -3.82
C PRO A 358 7.52 7.98 -4.75
N CYS A 359 6.30 7.60 -5.14
CA CYS A 359 5.40 8.44 -5.94
C CYS A 359 4.65 9.50 -5.11
N GLY A 360 5.02 9.68 -3.82
CA GLY A 360 4.41 10.68 -2.94
C GLY A 360 3.08 10.26 -2.30
N GLY A 361 2.54 9.11 -2.63
CA GLY A 361 1.36 8.52 -1.99
C GLY A 361 1.66 8.06 -0.56
N VAL A 362 0.63 7.57 0.15
CA VAL A 362 0.75 7.01 1.49
C VAL A 362 0.55 5.51 1.46
N PHE A 363 1.51 4.78 1.99
CA PHE A 363 1.44 3.34 2.16
C PHE A 363 0.42 3.01 3.26
N LYS A 364 -0.64 2.25 2.95
CA LYS A 364 -1.66 1.86 3.93
C LYS A 364 -1.22 0.61 4.69
N VAL A 365 -1.29 0.70 6.01
CA VAL A 365 -0.91 -0.37 6.93
C VAL A 365 -2.16 -0.85 7.64
N LYS A 366 -2.37 -2.16 7.65
CA LYS A 366 -3.41 -2.79 8.45
C LYS A 366 -2.86 -3.07 9.85
N THR A 367 -3.62 -2.77 10.86
CA THR A 367 -3.29 -3.12 12.24
C THR A 367 -4.39 -3.98 12.84
N TYR A 368 -3.98 -4.94 13.64
CA TYR A 368 -4.86 -5.80 14.41
C TYR A 368 -4.38 -5.82 15.85
N GLN A 369 -5.27 -6.00 16.81
CA GLN A 369 -4.92 -6.02 18.23
C GLN A 369 -5.70 -7.12 18.94
N TYR A 370 -4.98 -8.00 19.61
CA TYR A 370 -5.51 -8.92 20.61
C TYR A 370 -5.39 -8.25 21.98
N ASN A 371 -6.46 -8.31 22.77
CA ASN A 371 -6.53 -7.71 24.10
C ASN A 371 -7.05 -8.72 25.10
N ALA A 372 -6.41 -8.76 26.27
CA ALA A 372 -6.80 -9.61 27.40
C ALA A 372 -6.54 -8.90 28.73
N TYR A 373 -7.15 -9.40 29.81
CA TYR A 373 -6.76 -9.06 31.18
C TYR A 373 -6.05 -10.23 31.82
N SER A 374 -4.91 -9.96 32.45
CA SER A 374 -4.15 -10.98 33.18
C SER A 374 -4.94 -11.51 34.39
N ARG A 375 -4.87 -12.83 34.57
CA ARG A 375 -5.32 -13.52 35.79
C ARG A 375 -4.13 -13.96 36.65
N ALA A 376 -2.95 -13.36 36.40
CA ALA A 376 -1.63 -13.73 36.92
C ALA A 376 -1.05 -15.01 36.26
N GLU A 377 -1.36 -15.22 34.99
CA GLU A 377 -0.76 -16.26 34.13
C GLU A 377 0.31 -15.69 33.18
N LYS A 378 1.11 -16.61 32.63
CA LYS A 378 2.13 -16.30 31.60
C LYS A 378 1.73 -16.74 30.19
N ILE A 379 0.65 -17.50 30.07
CA ILE A 379 0.16 -18.02 28.79
C ILE A 379 -1.23 -17.46 28.57
N PHE A 380 -1.42 -16.84 27.41
CA PHE A 380 -2.70 -16.31 26.94
C PHE A 380 -3.12 -17.04 25.68
N THR A 381 -4.40 -17.30 25.55
CA THR A 381 -5.02 -18.00 24.43
C THR A 381 -6.15 -17.18 23.82
N ASP A 382 -6.72 -17.66 22.72
CA ASP A 382 -7.90 -17.06 22.11
C ASP A 382 -9.11 -16.96 23.10
N GLN A 383 -9.15 -17.83 24.13
CA GLN A 383 -10.24 -17.84 25.10
C GLN A 383 -10.15 -16.67 26.11
N ASP A 384 -8.95 -16.15 26.32
CA ASP A 384 -8.69 -15.02 27.25
C ASP A 384 -8.94 -13.68 26.56
N GLY A 385 -9.15 -13.68 25.25
CA GLY A 385 -9.34 -12.48 24.45
C GLY A 385 -10.68 -11.79 24.72
N ILE A 386 -10.63 -10.45 24.79
CA ILE A 386 -11.79 -9.59 25.01
C ILE A 386 -12.50 -9.39 23.68
N ARG A 387 -13.65 -10.02 23.49
CA ARG A 387 -14.42 -10.02 22.23
C ARG A 387 -15.03 -8.66 21.86
N GLU A 388 -15.21 -7.78 22.82
CA GLU A 388 -15.72 -6.42 22.61
C GLU A 388 -14.77 -5.58 21.74
N TYR A 389 -13.49 -5.95 21.71
CA TYR A 389 -12.45 -5.22 20.99
C TYR A 389 -12.06 -5.85 19.65
N GLY A 390 -12.78 -6.87 19.19
CA GLY A 390 -12.54 -7.52 17.91
C GLY A 390 -12.65 -9.04 17.97
N ASP A 391 -11.99 -9.74 17.04
CA ASP A 391 -12.07 -11.21 16.91
C ASP A 391 -11.44 -11.98 18.07
N ALA A 392 -10.75 -11.29 18.98
CA ALA A 392 -10.11 -11.85 20.17
C ALA A 392 -9.20 -13.05 19.90
N LYS A 393 -8.51 -13.06 18.77
CA LYS A 393 -7.63 -14.15 18.34
C LYS A 393 -6.18 -13.74 18.33
N ILE A 394 -5.32 -14.68 18.72
CA ILE A 394 -3.88 -14.55 18.56
C ILE A 394 -3.53 -15.14 17.20
N ILE A 395 -3.21 -14.26 16.23
CA ILE A 395 -2.89 -14.67 14.87
C ILE A 395 -1.41 -15.05 14.76
N SER A 396 -1.10 -15.93 13.79
CA SER A 396 0.29 -16.31 13.55
C SER A 396 1.16 -15.09 13.19
N PRO A 397 2.37 -14.95 13.77
CA PRO A 397 3.32 -13.86 13.46
C PRO A 397 3.63 -13.68 11.99
N ARG A 398 3.56 -14.76 11.21
CA ARG A 398 3.81 -14.74 9.75
C ARG A 398 2.88 -13.82 8.97
N TYR A 399 1.74 -13.44 9.56
CA TYR A 399 0.75 -12.54 8.93
C TYR A 399 0.96 -11.07 9.32
N SER A 400 2.04 -10.75 10.01
CA SER A 400 2.39 -9.37 10.36
C SER A 400 3.81 -9.03 9.94
N THR A 401 4.04 -7.76 9.64
CA THR A 401 5.38 -7.25 9.40
C THR A 401 6.16 -7.19 10.71
N TYR A 402 5.46 -6.83 11.79
CA TYR A 402 6.00 -6.87 13.16
C TYR A 402 4.88 -6.80 14.21
N GLN A 403 5.25 -7.03 15.47
CA GLN A 403 4.35 -7.03 16.61
C GLN A 403 4.91 -6.21 17.75
N ASN A 404 4.00 -5.63 18.55
CA ASN A 404 4.32 -5.01 19.84
C ASN A 404 3.45 -5.64 20.92
N LEU A 405 4.05 -6.05 22.01
CA LEU A 405 3.33 -6.48 23.20
C LEU A 405 3.38 -5.38 24.26
N PHE A 406 2.24 -5.03 24.80
CA PHE A 406 2.10 -4.14 25.96
C PHE A 406 1.52 -4.93 27.12
N VAL A 407 2.18 -4.86 28.27
CA VAL A 407 1.69 -5.42 29.53
C VAL A 407 1.62 -4.29 30.54
N ASN A 408 0.43 -4.04 31.06
CA ASN A 408 0.17 -2.91 31.97
C ASN A 408 0.69 -1.57 31.40
N SER A 409 0.40 -1.27 30.14
CA SER A 409 0.86 -0.11 29.37
C SER A 409 2.35 -0.09 29.01
N VAL A 410 3.15 -1.00 29.55
CA VAL A 410 4.60 -1.05 29.29
C VAL A 410 4.87 -1.93 28.08
N ILE A 411 5.51 -1.36 27.06
CA ILE A 411 5.93 -2.13 25.88
C ILE A 411 7.00 -3.13 26.27
N GLN A 412 6.86 -4.36 25.79
CA GLN A 412 7.72 -5.48 26.16
C GLN A 412 8.83 -5.70 25.13
N PRO A 413 10.06 -5.99 25.55
CA PRO A 413 11.12 -6.46 24.66
C PRO A 413 10.70 -7.73 23.94
N GLN A 414 11.09 -7.89 22.68
CA GLN A 414 10.67 -9.06 21.87
C GLN A 414 11.13 -10.40 22.45
N ILE A 415 12.25 -10.42 23.17
CA ILE A 415 12.75 -11.64 23.81
C ILE A 415 11.93 -12.06 25.04
N SER A 416 11.14 -11.14 25.61
CA SER A 416 10.33 -11.41 26.81
C SER A 416 9.00 -12.12 26.49
N TYR A 417 8.73 -12.43 25.24
CA TYR A 417 7.52 -13.15 24.86
C TYR A 417 7.70 -13.96 23.57
N SER A 418 6.84 -14.93 23.38
CA SER A 418 6.71 -15.70 22.16
C SER A 418 5.26 -15.71 21.70
N VAL A 419 5.04 -15.68 20.39
CA VAL A 419 3.72 -15.70 19.78
C VAL A 419 3.63 -16.83 18.78
N GLU A 420 2.61 -17.68 18.95
CA GLU A 420 2.18 -18.69 18.00
C GLU A 420 0.71 -18.48 17.69
N GLU A 421 0.20 -19.13 16.67
CA GLU A 421 -1.23 -19.07 16.37
C GLU A 421 -2.04 -19.65 17.54
N GLY A 422 -2.93 -18.82 18.12
CA GLY A 422 -3.75 -19.18 19.27
C GLY A 422 -3.05 -19.10 20.62
N CYS A 423 -1.76 -18.71 20.68
CA CYS A 423 -0.99 -18.70 21.95
C CYS A 423 -0.01 -17.54 22.02
N LEU A 424 -0.01 -16.82 23.16
CA LEU A 424 0.99 -15.84 23.56
C LEU A 424 1.61 -16.32 24.86
N GLY A 425 2.92 -16.57 24.86
CA GLY A 425 3.70 -16.95 26.03
C GLY A 425 4.60 -15.81 26.52
N LEU A 426 4.62 -15.55 27.83
CA LEU A 426 5.55 -14.61 28.45
C LEU A 426 6.78 -15.36 28.96
N ASN A 427 7.95 -14.93 28.51
CA ASN A 427 9.26 -15.50 28.89
C ASN A 427 9.88 -14.78 30.11
N THR A 428 9.10 -13.93 30.79
CA THR A 428 9.53 -13.18 31.98
C THR A 428 9.59 -14.07 33.23
N ALA A 429 10.37 -13.68 34.24
CA ALA A 429 10.42 -14.41 35.51
C ALA A 429 9.04 -14.42 36.19
N ASP A 430 8.40 -13.27 36.26
CA ASP A 430 7.12 -13.09 36.93
C ASP A 430 5.95 -13.00 35.90
N ALA A 431 4.78 -13.43 36.34
CA ALA A 431 3.53 -13.20 35.60
C ALA A 431 3.04 -11.75 35.81
N PRO A 432 2.28 -11.18 34.88
CA PRO A 432 1.63 -9.88 35.09
C PRO A 432 0.69 -9.91 36.27
N ILE A 433 0.57 -8.80 36.98
CA ILE A 433 -0.39 -8.69 38.10
C ILE A 433 -1.80 -8.93 37.59
N LYS A 434 -2.69 -9.43 38.45
CA LYS A 434 -4.10 -9.69 38.15
C LYS A 434 -4.75 -8.39 37.66
N CYS A 435 -5.60 -8.51 36.63
CA CYS A 435 -6.29 -7.41 35.94
C CYS A 435 -5.37 -6.44 35.16
N ALA A 436 -4.07 -6.73 35.01
CA ALA A 436 -3.23 -5.94 34.13
C ALA A 436 -3.71 -6.10 32.67
N PRO A 437 -3.88 -5.02 31.91
CA PRO A 437 -4.17 -5.12 30.48
C PRO A 437 -2.98 -5.69 29.73
N VAL A 438 -3.25 -6.65 28.85
CA VAL A 438 -2.31 -7.27 27.93
C VAL A 438 -2.79 -7.00 26.51
N SER A 439 -2.00 -6.30 25.74
CA SER A 439 -2.34 -5.90 24.36
C SER A 439 -1.25 -6.32 23.41
N LEU A 440 -1.55 -7.28 22.53
CA LEU A 440 -0.66 -7.70 21.46
C LEU A 440 -1.12 -7.05 20.16
N GLN A 441 -0.33 -6.09 19.68
CA GLN A 441 -0.59 -5.36 18.45
C GLN A 441 0.20 -5.98 17.29
N TYR A 442 -0.48 -6.24 16.19
CA TYR A 442 0.09 -6.68 14.92
C TYR A 442 0.05 -5.53 13.93
N ILE A 443 1.18 -5.23 13.32
CA ILE A 443 1.31 -4.23 12.27
C ILE A 443 1.61 -4.96 10.96
N ASN A 444 0.73 -4.83 9.98
CA ASN A 444 0.91 -5.44 8.69
C ASN A 444 1.03 -4.39 7.60
N ALA A 445 2.27 -4.20 7.17
CA ALA A 445 2.63 -3.37 6.03
C ALA A 445 2.65 -4.17 4.70
N HIS A 446 2.26 -5.45 4.70
CA HIS A 446 2.04 -6.24 3.49
C HIS A 446 0.60 -6.06 3.02
N PRO A 447 0.34 -6.08 1.69
CA PRO A 447 -0.99 -5.77 1.15
C PRO A 447 -2.11 -6.76 1.53
N GLU A 448 -1.82 -7.90 2.15
CA GLU A 448 -2.85 -8.93 2.40
C GLU A 448 -2.83 -9.48 3.83
N PHE A 449 -3.87 -9.10 4.59
CA PHE A 449 -4.51 -10.01 5.52
C PHE A 449 -5.66 -10.69 4.76
N PRO A 450 -5.77 -12.01 4.72
CA PRO A 450 -6.99 -12.66 4.22
C PRO A 450 -8.12 -12.29 5.19
N SER A 451 -9.00 -11.36 4.78
CA SER A 451 -10.30 -11.24 5.42
C SER A 451 -11.05 -12.55 5.18
N ARG A 452 -11.76 -13.06 6.18
CA ARG A 452 -12.64 -14.25 6.03
C ARG A 452 -13.64 -14.10 4.89
N ASP A 453 -13.97 -12.88 4.47
CA ASP A 453 -14.83 -12.58 3.32
C ASP A 453 -14.15 -12.82 1.96
N GLY A 454 -12.83 -12.95 1.92
CA GLY A 454 -12.07 -13.29 0.71
C GLY A 454 -12.24 -14.72 0.21
N LEU A 455 -12.79 -15.62 1.03
CA LEU A 455 -13.11 -16.99 0.59
C LEU A 455 -14.32 -17.07 -0.36
N VAL A 456 -15.15 -16.05 -0.41
CA VAL A 456 -16.30 -15.97 -1.35
C VAL A 456 -15.86 -15.45 -2.72
N SER A 457 -14.78 -14.67 -2.81
CA SER A 457 -14.25 -14.16 -4.09
C SER A 457 -13.44 -15.20 -4.88
N ASN A 458 -12.95 -16.26 -4.25
CA ASN A 458 -12.25 -17.36 -4.95
C ASN A 458 -13.19 -18.23 -5.83
N LEU A 459 -14.51 -18.15 -5.62
CA LEU A 459 -15.50 -18.76 -6.52
C LEU A 459 -15.61 -18.03 -7.88
N SER A 460 -15.22 -16.76 -7.96
CA SER A 460 -15.18 -16.01 -9.23
C SER A 460 -13.93 -16.33 -10.05
N LEU A 461 -12.81 -16.65 -9.40
CA LEU A 461 -11.56 -17.07 -10.07
C LEU A 461 -11.64 -18.48 -10.62
N SER A 462 -12.36 -19.38 -9.94
CA SER A 462 -12.61 -20.73 -10.46
C SER A 462 -13.57 -20.72 -11.67
N LYS A 463 -14.57 -19.83 -11.68
CA LYS A 463 -15.43 -19.61 -12.86
C LYS A 463 -14.68 -18.95 -14.02
N TRP A 464 -13.75 -18.04 -13.73
CA TRP A 464 -12.92 -17.43 -14.76
C TRP A 464 -11.92 -18.44 -15.37
N ARG A 465 -11.32 -19.32 -14.58
CA ARG A 465 -10.49 -20.43 -15.07
C ARG A 465 -11.28 -21.43 -15.93
N ALA A 466 -12.51 -21.75 -15.53
CA ALA A 466 -13.36 -22.69 -16.28
C ALA A 466 -13.87 -22.15 -17.62
N GLN A 467 -13.87 -20.82 -17.82
CA GLN A 467 -14.27 -20.19 -19.09
C GLN A 467 -13.12 -19.99 -20.08
N HIS A 468 -11.85 -20.20 -19.67
CA HIS A 468 -10.68 -19.87 -20.49
C HIS A 468 -9.69 -21.04 -20.65
N THR A 469 -10.11 -22.27 -20.31
CA THR A 469 -9.35 -23.51 -20.55
C THR A 469 -9.99 -24.37 -21.65
N LEU A 470 -10.55 -23.77 -22.67
CA LEU A 470 -10.89 -24.44 -23.92
C LEU A 470 -10.38 -23.59 -25.07
N GLU A 471 -9.28 -24.02 -25.59
CA GLU A 471 -8.79 -24.08 -26.96
C GLU A 471 -7.27 -23.93 -27.01
N ASP A 472 -6.67 -25.08 -27.39
CA ASP A 472 -5.30 -25.22 -27.86
C ASP A 472 -5.01 -24.40 -29.13
#